data_d5e11fb7403ffa07a3f8bcc9f4bdd9b1
#
_entry.id   d5e11fb7403ffa07a3f8bcc9f4bdd9b1
#
_cell.length_a   1.000
_cell.length_b   1.000
_cell.length_c   1.000
_cell.angle_alpha   90.00
_cell.angle_beta   90.00
_cell.angle_gamma   90.00
#
_symmetry.space_group_name_H-M   'P 1'
#
loop_
_entity.id
_entity.type
_entity.pdbx_description
1 polymer ?
#
loop_
_entity_poly.entity_id
_entity_poly.type
_entity_poly.pdbx_seq_one_letter_code
_entity_poly.pdbx_strand_id
1 'polypeptide(L)'
;MTRPDAEALAARLAEHPDYRVLRRLDVAREGPAVTGRGVGFAVVLDTETTGMDPATDKVIELALVKFEYSRESGAIGRVSDAYDGLEDPGMPIPPESTAIHHITDDMVRGQRLDEAAIGRVLEGAGLVIAHNAGFDRPFVEARLPALRAMPWACSLREVPWDSLGLGSAKLDYLAYRYGFFFEGHRAEI
;
A
#
# COMPACT_ATOMS: atom_id res chain seq x y z
N MET A 1 -5.83 -21.41 -21.18
CA MET A 1 -5.09 -22.07 -20.08
C MET A 1 -5.80 -21.71 -18.79
N THR A 2 -6.21 -22.69 -18.01
CA THR A 2 -6.86 -22.44 -16.72
C THR A 2 -5.83 -22.06 -15.65
N ARG A 3 -6.28 -21.46 -14.52
CA ARG A 3 -5.36 -21.15 -13.40
C ARG A 3 -4.63 -22.40 -12.86
N PRO A 4 -5.28 -23.57 -12.67
CA PRO A 4 -4.58 -24.80 -12.30
C PRO A 4 -3.49 -25.25 -13.27
N ASP A 5 -3.74 -25.11 -14.59
CA ASP A 5 -2.72 -25.46 -15.60
C ASP A 5 -1.50 -24.53 -15.50
N ALA A 6 -1.73 -23.23 -15.28
CA ALA A 6 -0.65 -22.25 -15.11
C ALA A 6 0.18 -22.54 -13.86
N GLU A 7 -0.45 -22.91 -12.74
CA GLU A 7 0.26 -23.26 -11.51
C GLU A 7 1.10 -24.53 -11.67
N ALA A 8 0.60 -25.54 -12.38
CA ALA A 8 1.38 -26.76 -12.66
C ALA A 8 2.62 -26.48 -13.52
N LEU A 9 2.50 -25.58 -14.53
CA LEU A 9 3.66 -25.14 -15.31
C LEU A 9 4.63 -24.30 -14.50
N ALA A 10 4.14 -23.40 -13.66
CA ALA A 10 4.93 -22.57 -12.79
C ALA A 10 5.75 -23.40 -11.80
N ALA A 11 5.15 -24.43 -11.21
CA ALA A 11 5.83 -25.36 -10.31
C ALA A 11 7.00 -26.07 -11.01
N ARG A 12 6.77 -26.57 -12.24
CA ARG A 12 7.81 -27.23 -13.04
C ARG A 12 8.96 -26.28 -13.42
N LEU A 13 8.65 -25.03 -13.77
CA LEU A 13 9.66 -24.03 -14.10
C LEU A 13 10.45 -23.60 -12.86
N ALA A 14 9.81 -23.53 -11.68
CA ALA A 14 10.47 -23.17 -10.44
C ALA A 14 11.54 -24.19 -10.00
N GLU A 15 11.47 -25.44 -10.46
CA GLU A 15 12.48 -26.49 -10.22
C GLU A 15 13.69 -26.35 -11.15
N HIS A 16 13.60 -25.57 -12.23
CA HIS A 16 14.67 -25.47 -13.21
C HIS A 16 15.63 -24.30 -12.85
N PRO A 17 16.95 -24.51 -12.82
CA PRO A 17 17.90 -23.51 -12.32
C PRO A 17 17.97 -22.22 -13.14
N ASP A 18 17.58 -22.26 -14.41
CA ASP A 18 17.65 -21.09 -15.32
C ASP A 18 16.38 -20.23 -15.30
N TYR A 19 15.35 -20.64 -14.51
CA TYR A 19 14.08 -19.93 -14.48
C TYR A 19 13.73 -19.47 -13.07
N ARG A 20 13.07 -18.33 -13.00
CA ARG A 20 12.43 -17.84 -11.78
C ARG A 20 11.00 -17.47 -12.09
N VAL A 21 10.05 -18.07 -11.40
CA VAL A 21 8.64 -17.78 -11.55
C VAL A 21 8.24 -16.71 -10.54
N LEU A 22 7.63 -15.65 -11.05
CA LEU A 22 6.99 -14.62 -10.23
C LEU A 22 5.48 -14.73 -10.43
N ARG A 23 4.72 -14.49 -9.37
CA ARG A 23 3.27 -14.41 -9.41
C ARG A 23 2.83 -12.96 -9.27
N ARG A 24 1.76 -12.57 -9.97
CA ARG A 24 1.17 -11.26 -9.70
C ARG A 24 0.78 -11.19 -8.21
N LEU A 25 1.17 -10.11 -7.55
CA LEU A 25 0.74 -9.85 -6.19
C LEU A 25 -0.79 -9.63 -6.24
N ASP A 26 -1.50 -10.51 -5.56
CA ASP A 26 -2.94 -10.43 -5.39
C ASP A 26 -3.16 -10.33 -3.87
N VAL A 27 -3.67 -9.19 -3.43
CA VAL A 27 -3.98 -9.00 -2.02
C VAL A 27 -5.18 -9.87 -1.72
N ALA A 28 -4.91 -11.08 -1.24
CA ALA A 28 -5.95 -12.02 -0.87
C ALA A 28 -6.82 -11.38 0.22
N ARG A 29 -8.03 -10.99 -0.16
CA ARG A 29 -9.06 -10.52 0.79
C ARG A 29 -9.45 -11.62 1.78
N GLU A 30 -9.14 -12.88 1.44
CA GLU A 30 -9.37 -14.07 2.24
C GLU A 30 -8.09 -14.53 2.93
N GLY A 31 -7.67 -13.83 3.96
CA GLY A 31 -6.64 -14.31 4.89
C GLY A 31 -7.25 -15.23 5.96
N PRO A 32 -6.42 -15.99 6.68
CA PRO A 32 -6.90 -16.76 7.85
C PRO A 32 -7.49 -15.78 8.88
N ALA A 33 -8.63 -16.12 9.45
CA ALA A 33 -9.18 -15.33 10.56
C ALA A 33 -8.18 -15.34 11.71
N VAL A 34 -7.78 -14.16 12.18
CA VAL A 34 -7.01 -14.04 13.40
C VAL A 34 -7.96 -14.30 14.58
N THR A 35 -7.68 -15.36 15.33
CA THR A 35 -8.50 -15.74 16.50
C THR A 35 -7.73 -15.42 17.78
N GLY A 36 -8.46 -15.06 18.86
CA GLY A 36 -7.87 -14.82 20.17
C GLY A 36 -8.22 -13.45 20.76
N ARG A 37 -7.76 -13.20 21.99
CA ARG A 37 -8.04 -11.96 22.72
C ARG A 37 -7.22 -10.75 22.26
N GLY A 38 -6.29 -10.93 21.35
CA GLY A 38 -5.33 -9.92 20.92
C GLY A 38 -5.53 -9.45 19.47
N VAL A 39 -6.74 -9.56 18.89
CA VAL A 39 -6.98 -9.07 17.52
C VAL A 39 -6.93 -7.55 17.50
N GLY A 40 -6.11 -6.99 16.62
CA GLY A 40 -6.04 -5.58 16.29
C GLY A 40 -6.36 -5.35 14.83
N PHE A 41 -6.59 -4.07 14.48
CA PHE A 41 -6.69 -3.62 13.10
C PHE A 41 -5.59 -2.61 12.81
N ALA A 42 -4.95 -2.75 11.66
CA ALA A 42 -4.02 -1.77 11.12
C ALA A 42 -4.45 -1.39 9.71
N VAL A 43 -4.01 -0.22 9.26
CA VAL A 43 -4.24 0.27 7.91
C VAL A 43 -2.89 0.49 7.24
N VAL A 44 -2.67 -0.12 6.08
CA VAL A 44 -1.60 0.30 5.17
C VAL A 44 -2.12 1.48 4.38
N LEU A 45 -1.29 2.49 4.21
CA LEU A 45 -1.58 3.73 3.52
C LEU A 45 -0.49 4.02 2.51
N ASP A 46 -0.91 4.51 1.33
CA ASP A 46 -0.02 5.03 0.30
C ASP A 46 -0.65 6.25 -0.36
N THR A 47 0.17 7.19 -0.87
CA THR A 47 -0.28 8.43 -1.50
C THR A 47 0.48 8.74 -2.77
N GLU A 48 -0.23 9.29 -3.77
CA GLU A 48 0.40 10.02 -4.86
C GLU A 48 0.17 11.53 -4.66
N THR A 49 1.14 12.32 -5.06
CA THR A 49 1.18 13.76 -4.79
C THR A 49 1.63 14.57 -6.01
N THR A 50 1.34 15.86 -6.02
CA THR A 50 1.83 16.75 -7.09
C THR A 50 3.34 16.96 -7.05
N GLY A 51 4.00 16.65 -5.93
CA GLY A 51 5.44 16.82 -5.73
C GLY A 51 5.88 16.37 -4.35
N MET A 52 7.05 16.82 -3.89
CA MET A 52 7.74 16.27 -2.71
C MET A 52 7.60 17.15 -1.45
N ASP A 53 7.09 18.36 -1.55
CA ASP A 53 7.03 19.32 -0.44
C ASP A 53 5.61 19.44 0.11
N PRO A 54 5.28 18.89 1.29
CA PRO A 54 3.94 18.94 1.87
C PRO A 54 3.45 20.37 2.21
N ALA A 55 4.32 21.38 2.15
CA ALA A 55 3.91 22.77 2.34
C ALA A 55 3.25 23.36 1.08
N THR A 56 3.66 22.93 -0.09
CA THR A 56 3.22 23.47 -1.40
C THR A 56 2.47 22.46 -2.23
N ASP A 57 2.86 21.19 -2.16
CA ASP A 57 2.28 20.10 -2.95
C ASP A 57 1.03 19.51 -2.29
N LYS A 58 0.27 18.75 -3.06
CA LYS A 58 -1.04 18.22 -2.66
C LYS A 58 -1.13 16.73 -2.91
N VAL A 59 -1.91 16.05 -2.09
CA VAL A 59 -2.37 14.68 -2.36
C VAL A 59 -3.26 14.69 -3.60
N ILE A 60 -3.05 13.74 -4.51
CA ILE A 60 -3.88 13.53 -5.70
C ILE A 60 -4.49 12.12 -5.74
N GLU A 61 -3.93 11.17 -5.01
CA GLU A 61 -4.48 9.84 -4.79
C GLU A 61 -4.19 9.40 -3.35
N LEU A 62 -5.14 8.73 -2.74
CA LEU A 62 -5.00 8.11 -1.43
C LEU A 62 -5.56 6.70 -1.48
N ALA A 63 -4.76 5.73 -1.11
CA ALA A 63 -5.16 4.34 -0.96
C ALA A 63 -4.99 3.88 0.49
N LEU A 64 -5.96 3.10 0.98
CA LEU A 64 -5.99 2.53 2.32
C LEU A 64 -6.41 1.08 2.25
N VAL A 65 -5.70 0.19 2.94
CA VAL A 65 -6.12 -1.20 3.15
C VAL A 65 -6.09 -1.52 4.62
N LYS A 66 -7.24 -1.90 5.16
CA LYS A 66 -7.41 -2.32 6.54
C LYS A 66 -7.33 -3.83 6.66
N PHE A 67 -6.55 -4.30 7.60
CA PHE A 67 -6.39 -5.73 7.87
C PHE A 67 -6.39 -6.05 9.36
N GLU A 68 -6.75 -7.29 9.66
CA GLU A 68 -6.66 -7.86 11.00
C GLU A 68 -5.23 -8.31 11.28
N TYR A 69 -4.77 -8.20 12.53
CA TYR A 69 -3.52 -8.80 12.97
C TYR A 69 -3.59 -9.28 14.41
N SER A 70 -2.79 -10.28 14.75
CA SER A 70 -2.59 -10.72 16.12
C SER A 70 -1.60 -9.79 16.82
N ARG A 71 -2.03 -9.16 17.92
CA ARG A 71 -1.13 -8.35 18.76
C ARG A 71 -0.08 -9.18 19.50
N GLU A 72 -0.33 -10.48 19.69
CA GLU A 72 0.58 -11.38 20.38
C GLU A 72 1.67 -11.91 19.46
N SER A 73 1.32 -12.33 18.23
CA SER A 73 2.24 -13.00 17.31
C SER A 73 2.66 -12.15 16.11
N GLY A 74 1.97 -11.04 15.83
CA GLY A 74 2.15 -10.26 14.61
C GLY A 74 1.56 -10.92 13.36
N ALA A 75 0.91 -12.08 13.49
CA ALA A 75 0.31 -12.76 12.33
C ALA A 75 -0.76 -11.87 11.68
N ILE A 76 -0.65 -11.73 10.35
CA ILE A 76 -1.60 -10.96 9.53
C ILE A 76 -2.79 -11.85 9.19
N GLY A 77 -3.99 -11.30 9.38
CA GLY A 77 -5.27 -11.91 9.06
C GLY A 77 -5.81 -11.41 7.72
N ARG A 78 -7.14 -11.44 7.62
CA ARG A 78 -7.85 -11.01 6.41
C ARG A 78 -7.83 -9.49 6.24
N VAL A 79 -7.91 -9.04 5.00
CA VAL A 79 -8.27 -7.66 4.65
C VAL A 79 -9.75 -7.47 4.94
N SER A 80 -10.08 -6.49 5.79
CA SER A 80 -11.45 -6.24 6.24
C SER A 80 -12.14 -5.10 5.50
N ASP A 81 -11.37 -4.12 5.00
CA ASP A 81 -11.88 -2.97 4.28
C ASP A 81 -10.77 -2.34 3.42
N ALA A 82 -11.15 -1.57 2.40
CA ALA A 82 -10.21 -0.84 1.56
C ALA A 82 -10.86 0.44 1.01
N TYR A 83 -10.04 1.42 0.71
CA TYR A 83 -10.40 2.66 0.04
C TYR A 83 -9.33 3.01 -0.98
N ASP A 84 -9.75 3.49 -2.13
CA ASP A 84 -8.91 4.12 -3.13
C ASP A 84 -9.68 5.30 -3.72
N GLY A 85 -9.03 6.47 -3.83
CA GLY A 85 -9.69 7.66 -4.34
C GLY A 85 -8.74 8.75 -4.78
N LEU A 86 -9.17 9.45 -5.85
CA LEU A 86 -8.48 10.59 -6.42
C LEU A 86 -8.96 11.90 -5.78
N GLU A 87 -8.11 12.93 -5.80
CA GLU A 87 -8.44 14.30 -5.41
C GLU A 87 -7.91 15.31 -6.42
N ASP A 88 -8.75 16.26 -6.79
CA ASP A 88 -8.36 17.44 -7.56
C ASP A 88 -7.51 18.37 -6.69
N PRO A 89 -6.21 18.53 -6.99
CA PRO A 89 -5.32 19.37 -6.19
C PRO A 89 -5.62 20.88 -6.32
N GLY A 90 -6.47 21.28 -7.28
CA GLY A 90 -6.75 22.67 -7.60
C GLY A 90 -5.58 23.41 -8.25
N MET A 91 -4.58 22.67 -8.73
CA MET A 91 -3.39 23.16 -9.43
C MET A 91 -2.95 22.14 -10.47
N PRO A 92 -2.22 22.54 -11.54
CA PRO A 92 -1.68 21.59 -12.50
C PRO A 92 -0.73 20.58 -11.85
N ILE A 93 -0.84 19.32 -12.26
CA ILE A 93 0.10 18.27 -11.85
C ILE A 93 1.38 18.41 -12.69
N PRO A 94 2.56 18.53 -12.09
CA PRO A 94 3.81 18.61 -12.83
C PRO A 94 4.03 17.39 -13.73
N PRO A 95 4.52 17.58 -14.97
CA PRO A 95 4.77 16.47 -15.91
C PRO A 95 5.71 15.40 -15.35
N GLU A 96 6.69 15.78 -14.54
CA GLU A 96 7.61 14.87 -13.86
C GLU A 96 6.92 13.96 -12.86
N SER A 97 5.90 14.46 -12.14
CA SER A 97 5.09 13.67 -11.23
C SER A 97 4.18 12.73 -12.02
N THR A 98 3.51 13.23 -13.05
CA THR A 98 2.69 12.40 -13.96
C THR A 98 3.51 11.28 -14.62
N ALA A 99 4.78 11.52 -14.93
CA ALA A 99 5.66 10.49 -15.51
C ALA A 99 5.93 9.32 -14.53
N ILE A 100 5.79 9.54 -13.22
CA ILE A 100 5.98 8.53 -12.18
C ILE A 100 4.69 7.76 -11.93
N HIS A 101 3.61 8.45 -11.50
CA HIS A 101 2.37 7.83 -11.05
C HIS A 101 1.29 7.74 -12.13
N HIS A 102 1.51 8.30 -13.33
CA HIS A 102 0.60 8.27 -14.49
C HIS A 102 -0.77 8.93 -14.28
N ILE A 103 -0.96 9.69 -13.20
CA ILE A 103 -2.20 10.43 -12.95
C ILE A 103 -2.10 11.77 -13.67
N THR A 104 -3.15 12.11 -14.42
CA THR A 104 -3.24 13.35 -15.20
C THR A 104 -4.24 14.33 -14.61
N ASP A 105 -4.14 15.61 -14.96
CA ASP A 105 -5.13 16.64 -14.57
C ASP A 105 -6.57 16.25 -14.92
N ASP A 106 -6.76 15.57 -16.07
CA ASP A 106 -8.09 15.14 -16.51
C ASP A 106 -8.67 14.04 -15.61
N MET A 107 -7.84 13.17 -15.04
CA MET A 107 -8.29 12.11 -14.14
C MET A 107 -8.75 12.64 -12.80
N VAL A 108 -8.08 13.66 -12.27
CA VAL A 108 -8.38 14.22 -10.94
C VAL A 108 -9.41 15.34 -10.98
N ARG A 109 -9.71 15.90 -12.16
CA ARG A 109 -10.59 17.07 -12.29
C ARG A 109 -11.93 16.88 -11.61
N GLY A 110 -12.19 17.70 -10.60
CA GLY A 110 -13.42 17.68 -9.82
C GLY A 110 -13.57 16.50 -8.87
N GLN A 111 -12.56 15.63 -8.78
CA GLN A 111 -12.55 14.53 -7.83
C GLN A 111 -12.31 15.04 -6.40
N ARG A 112 -12.86 14.34 -5.42
CA ARG A 112 -12.65 14.61 -4.01
C ARG A 112 -12.59 13.31 -3.24
N LEU A 113 -11.66 13.24 -2.29
CA LEU A 113 -11.60 12.12 -1.34
C LEU A 113 -12.92 12.03 -0.55
N ASP A 114 -13.49 10.82 -0.50
CA ASP A 114 -14.66 10.52 0.34
C ASP A 114 -14.23 10.34 1.80
N GLU A 115 -14.24 11.44 2.55
CA GLU A 115 -13.84 11.44 3.97
C GLU A 115 -14.69 10.52 4.84
N ALA A 116 -15.97 10.29 4.45
CA ALA A 116 -16.82 9.35 5.17
C ALA A 116 -16.40 7.89 4.93
N ALA A 117 -16.03 7.54 3.69
CA ALA A 117 -15.47 6.22 3.36
C ALA A 117 -14.12 6.01 4.06
N ILE A 118 -13.22 6.99 3.99
CA ILE A 118 -11.94 6.97 4.70
C ILE A 118 -12.17 6.76 6.20
N GLY A 119 -13.10 7.50 6.81
CA GLY A 119 -13.44 7.37 8.23
C GLY A 119 -13.88 5.95 8.60
N ARG A 120 -14.67 5.28 7.75
CA ARG A 120 -15.06 3.86 7.95
C ARG A 120 -13.86 2.92 7.93
N VAL A 121 -12.95 3.09 6.96
CA VAL A 121 -11.74 2.26 6.91
C VAL A 121 -10.87 2.48 8.15
N LEU A 122 -10.73 3.71 8.62
CA LEU A 122 -9.92 4.05 9.80
C LEU A 122 -10.58 3.64 11.13
N GLU A 123 -11.89 3.40 11.16
CA GLU A 123 -12.62 3.07 12.39
C GLU A 123 -12.06 1.80 13.06
N GLY A 124 -11.68 1.92 14.33
CA GLY A 124 -11.11 0.83 15.11
C GLY A 124 -9.67 0.44 14.76
N ALA A 125 -9.06 1.08 13.76
CA ALA A 125 -7.64 0.88 13.47
C ALA A 125 -6.78 1.48 14.58
N GLY A 126 -5.82 0.71 15.07
CA GLY A 126 -4.89 1.12 16.12
C GLY A 126 -3.52 1.56 15.58
N LEU A 127 -3.28 1.42 14.28
CA LEU A 127 -1.99 1.70 13.65
C LEU A 127 -2.17 2.04 12.17
N VAL A 128 -1.48 3.07 11.68
CA VAL A 128 -1.29 3.36 10.27
C VAL A 128 0.13 2.99 9.88
N ILE A 129 0.29 2.33 8.75
CA ILE A 129 1.58 1.87 8.23
C ILE A 129 1.75 2.45 6.83
N ALA A 130 2.88 3.07 6.55
CA ALA A 130 3.28 3.45 5.19
C ALA A 130 4.70 3.00 4.88
N HIS A 131 4.98 2.79 3.58
CA HIS A 131 6.35 2.50 3.16
C HIS A 131 7.10 3.79 2.86
N ASN A 132 7.93 4.26 3.79
CA ASN A 132 8.48 5.59 3.89
C ASN A 132 7.49 6.62 4.48
N ALA A 133 6.85 6.27 5.57
CA ALA A 133 5.84 7.09 6.26
C ALA A 133 6.25 8.56 6.51
N GLY A 134 7.56 8.87 6.53
CA GLY A 134 8.06 10.24 6.60
C GLY A 134 7.70 11.10 5.39
N PHE A 135 7.33 10.49 4.26
CA PHE A 135 6.79 11.17 3.10
C PHE A 135 5.27 11.31 3.19
N ASP A 136 4.52 10.23 3.30
CA ASP A 136 3.05 10.22 3.24
C ASP A 136 2.41 10.98 4.40
N ARG A 137 2.92 10.75 5.61
CA ARG A 137 2.32 11.27 6.84
C ARG A 137 2.11 12.78 6.86
N PRO A 138 3.08 13.65 6.50
CA PRO A 138 2.85 15.10 6.47
C PRO A 138 1.76 15.53 5.50
N PHE A 139 1.68 14.88 4.32
CA PHE A 139 0.66 15.17 3.31
C PHE A 139 -0.73 14.82 3.81
N VAL A 140 -0.91 13.58 4.30
CA VAL A 140 -2.24 13.14 4.74
C VAL A 140 -2.67 13.80 6.04
N GLU A 141 -1.77 14.11 6.97
CA GLU A 141 -2.10 14.85 8.18
C GLU A 141 -2.50 16.31 7.90
N ALA A 142 -1.96 16.90 6.82
CA ALA A 142 -2.41 18.22 6.36
C ALA A 142 -3.81 18.15 5.75
N ARG A 143 -4.09 17.12 4.94
CA ARG A 143 -5.36 16.95 4.24
C ARG A 143 -6.47 16.35 5.12
N LEU A 144 -6.13 15.40 5.99
CA LEU A 144 -7.03 14.64 6.86
C LEU A 144 -6.56 14.74 8.32
N PRO A 145 -6.94 15.81 9.04
CA PRO A 145 -6.43 16.06 10.40
C PRO A 145 -6.71 14.96 11.42
N ALA A 146 -7.70 14.10 11.17
CA ALA A 146 -8.00 12.94 12.03
C ALA A 146 -6.81 11.97 12.15
N LEU A 147 -5.97 11.86 11.12
CA LEU A 147 -4.79 11.00 11.11
C LEU A 147 -3.65 11.47 12.03
N ARG A 148 -3.67 12.73 12.47
CA ARG A 148 -2.68 13.28 13.41
C ARG A 148 -2.67 12.59 14.78
N ALA A 149 -3.82 12.08 15.19
CA ALA A 149 -3.98 11.40 16.48
C ALA A 149 -3.65 9.90 16.42
N MET A 150 -3.43 9.34 15.23
CA MET A 150 -3.16 7.92 15.06
C MET A 150 -1.68 7.58 15.27
N PRO A 151 -1.37 6.41 15.85
CA PRO A 151 -0.01 5.87 15.82
C PRO A 151 0.41 5.53 14.39
N TRP A 152 1.69 5.77 14.07
CA TRP A 152 2.28 5.46 12.78
C TRP A 152 3.45 4.51 12.90
N ALA A 153 3.61 3.65 11.89
CA ALA A 153 4.79 2.82 11.67
C ALA A 153 5.30 3.01 10.23
N CYS A 154 6.60 2.83 10.06
CA CYS A 154 7.26 2.94 8.76
C CYS A 154 7.89 1.61 8.35
N SER A 155 7.29 0.91 7.41
CA SER A 155 7.83 -0.38 6.96
C SER A 155 9.20 -0.26 6.27
N LEU A 156 9.54 0.91 5.71
CA LEU A 156 10.87 1.15 5.15
C LEU A 156 11.96 1.21 6.23
N ARG A 157 11.68 1.88 7.38
CA ARG A 157 12.70 2.24 8.36
C ARG A 157 12.71 1.36 9.61
N GLU A 158 11.56 0.77 9.95
CA GLU A 158 11.40 0.00 11.20
C GLU A 158 11.55 -1.50 11.00
N VAL A 159 11.46 -1.98 9.75
CA VAL A 159 11.79 -3.38 9.43
C VAL A 159 13.30 -3.48 9.14
N PRO A 160 14.02 -4.40 9.79
CA PRO A 160 15.47 -4.55 9.61
C PRO A 160 15.79 -5.35 8.33
N TRP A 161 15.47 -4.80 7.16
CA TRP A 161 15.59 -5.45 5.84
C TRP A 161 16.98 -6.04 5.58
N ASP A 162 18.03 -5.35 5.99
CA ASP A 162 19.42 -5.84 5.82
C ASP A 162 19.67 -7.12 6.64
N SER A 163 19.14 -7.18 7.87
CA SER A 163 19.25 -8.35 8.74
C SER A 163 18.47 -9.55 8.19
N LEU A 164 17.50 -9.32 7.33
CA LEU A 164 16.74 -10.35 6.61
C LEU A 164 17.44 -10.81 5.32
N GLY A 165 18.67 -10.32 5.05
CA GLY A 165 19.44 -10.65 3.85
C GLY A 165 18.87 -10.03 2.56
N LEU A 166 18.11 -8.94 2.69
CA LEU A 166 17.52 -8.20 1.58
C LEU A 166 18.38 -6.96 1.33
N GLY A 167 19.03 -6.89 0.17
CA GLY A 167 19.96 -5.81 -0.19
C GLY A 167 19.29 -4.50 -0.59
N SER A 168 17.95 -4.43 -0.55
CA SER A 168 17.16 -3.21 -0.80
C SER A 168 15.81 -3.33 -0.11
N ALA A 169 15.28 -2.18 0.32
CA ALA A 169 13.94 -2.08 0.89
C ALA A 169 12.89 -1.53 -0.10
N LYS A 170 13.22 -1.37 -1.40
CA LYS A 170 12.25 -0.96 -2.40
C LYS A 170 11.17 -2.01 -2.56
N LEU A 171 9.90 -1.61 -2.66
CA LEU A 171 8.76 -2.52 -2.71
C LEU A 171 8.82 -3.49 -3.90
N ASP A 172 9.20 -3.01 -5.09
CA ASP A 172 9.39 -3.84 -6.27
C ASP A 172 10.45 -4.93 -6.08
N TYR A 173 11.58 -4.55 -5.45
CA TYR A 173 12.64 -5.50 -5.11
C TYR A 173 12.20 -6.50 -4.04
N LEU A 174 11.48 -6.04 -3.02
CA LEU A 174 10.93 -6.93 -1.98
C LEU A 174 9.94 -7.92 -2.59
N ALA A 175 8.99 -7.44 -3.41
CA ALA A 175 8.06 -8.31 -4.12
C ALA A 175 8.81 -9.36 -4.96
N TYR A 176 9.80 -8.95 -5.76
CA TYR A 176 10.66 -9.86 -6.53
C TYR A 176 11.33 -10.91 -5.64
N ARG A 177 11.90 -10.52 -4.50
CA ARG A 177 12.58 -11.44 -3.58
C ARG A 177 11.62 -12.48 -2.99
N TYR A 178 10.38 -12.11 -2.74
CA TYR A 178 9.32 -13.00 -2.25
C TYR A 178 8.56 -13.75 -3.35
N GLY A 179 8.95 -13.60 -4.61
CA GLY A 179 8.37 -14.34 -5.73
C GLY A 179 7.13 -13.69 -6.33
N PHE A 180 6.96 -12.39 -6.12
CA PHE A 180 5.84 -11.61 -6.63
C PHE A 180 6.27 -10.51 -7.60
N PHE A 181 5.33 -10.03 -8.39
CA PHE A 181 5.41 -8.79 -9.14
C PHE A 181 4.08 -8.04 -9.05
N PHE A 182 4.13 -6.74 -9.21
CA PHE A 182 2.96 -5.88 -9.40
C PHE A 182 3.21 -4.97 -10.60
N GLU A 183 2.14 -4.48 -11.21
CA GLU A 183 2.19 -3.58 -12.35
C GLU A 183 1.67 -2.22 -11.88
N GLY A 184 2.40 -1.16 -12.20
CA GLY A 184 2.02 0.20 -11.89
C GLY A 184 2.85 0.86 -10.79
N HIS A 185 2.77 2.19 -10.78
CA HIS A 185 3.27 3.10 -9.75
C HIS A 185 2.12 4.01 -9.31
N ARG A 186 0.99 3.42 -9.01
CA ARG A 186 -0.16 4.08 -8.41
C ARG A 186 -0.37 3.48 -7.03
N ALA A 187 -1.03 4.23 -6.16
CA ALA A 187 -1.47 3.73 -4.88
C ALA A 187 -2.53 2.60 -5.04
N GLU A 188 -2.31 1.69 -6.00
CA GLU A 188 -3.15 0.51 -6.23
C GLU A 188 -2.82 -0.53 -5.18
N ILE A 189 -3.69 -0.63 -4.21
CA ILE A 189 -3.61 -1.64 -3.15
C ILE A 189 -4.58 -2.79 -3.40
#